data_e06a49e76cf940332fd4dbcf18f04e47
#
_entry.id   e06a49e76cf940332fd4dbcf18f04e47
#
_cell.length_a   1.000
_cell.length_b   1.000
_cell.length_c   1.000
_cell.angle_alpha   90.00
_cell.angle_beta   90.00
_cell.angle_gamma   90.00
#
_symmetry.space_group_name_H-M   'P 1'
#
loop_
_entity.id
_entity.type
_entity.pdbx_description
1 polymer ?
#
loop_
_entity_poly.entity_id
_entity_poly.type
_entity_poly.pdbx_seq_one_letter_code
_entity_poly.pdbx_strand_id
1 'polypeptide(L)'
;IKTAIPFFQLYKITNDEKQLKIGSKICKKIDAYQNSDGSIKLHVNSKIINLHTLCYALEGLLYGFYVTNNEEYHNRCERAVDWCLNQINDDGSISLWFNSKYNSKAAYPISQLIRILILLDKINANSKYKPQTKILYEFLKTLHGLNSDPKIDGGFYEEYYKSLFGWKKRMRLNSWTTMFALQGINWLENYEHITFENAIKYIY
;
A
#
# COMPACT_ATOMS: atom_id res chain seq x y z
N ILE A 1 -3.00 10.73 6.22
CA ILE A 1 -1.62 10.56 6.74
C ILE A 1 -0.61 10.66 5.61
N LYS A 2 -0.88 10.14 4.41
CA LYS A 2 0.01 10.32 3.24
C LYS A 2 0.41 11.79 3.00
N THR A 3 -0.47 12.73 3.28
CA THR A 3 -0.20 14.18 3.17
C THR A 3 0.93 14.69 4.09
N ALA A 4 1.47 13.86 4.99
CA ALA A 4 2.67 14.18 5.76
C ALA A 4 3.94 14.17 4.89
N ILE A 5 3.98 13.36 3.82
CA ILE A 5 5.16 13.18 2.98
C ILE A 5 5.72 14.48 2.43
N PRO A 6 4.93 15.39 1.79
CA PRO A 6 5.45 16.66 1.29
C PRO A 6 6.10 17.53 2.37
N PHE A 7 5.58 17.51 3.60
CA PHE A 7 6.16 18.28 4.71
C PHE A 7 7.50 17.69 5.15
N PHE A 8 7.62 16.38 5.23
CA PHE A 8 8.88 15.72 5.52
C PHE A 8 9.92 15.92 4.40
N GLN A 9 9.48 15.88 3.13
CA GLN A 9 10.37 16.18 1.99
C GLN A 9 10.87 17.62 2.06
N LEU A 10 9.97 18.57 2.34
CA LEU A 10 10.34 19.97 2.47
C LEU A 10 11.31 20.21 3.65
N TYR A 11 11.07 19.54 4.78
CA TYR A 11 12.02 19.56 5.90
C TYR A 11 13.42 19.06 5.48
N LYS A 12 13.51 17.94 4.75
CA LYS A 12 14.80 17.41 4.28
C LYS A 12 15.54 18.34 3.33
N ILE A 13 14.84 19.21 2.63
CA ILE A 13 15.44 20.18 1.71
C ILE A 13 15.84 21.47 2.43
N THR A 14 14.98 21.94 3.35
CA THR A 14 15.10 23.30 3.94
C THR A 14 15.64 23.31 5.36
N ASN A 15 15.64 22.17 6.06
CA ASN A 15 15.88 22.04 7.50
C ASN A 15 14.91 22.91 8.36
N ASP A 16 13.74 23.26 7.82
CA ASP A 16 12.73 24.03 8.57
C ASP A 16 11.95 23.11 9.53
N GLU A 17 12.24 23.21 10.82
CA GLU A 17 11.60 22.45 11.89
C GLU A 17 10.06 22.58 11.92
N LYS A 18 9.50 23.66 11.38
CA LYS A 18 8.05 23.82 11.26
C LYS A 18 7.46 22.74 10.37
N GLN A 19 8.14 22.39 9.28
CA GLN A 19 7.70 21.36 8.35
C GLN A 19 7.73 19.97 9.02
N LEU A 20 8.80 19.67 9.76
CA LEU A 20 8.92 18.44 10.55
C LEU A 20 7.76 18.30 11.55
N LYS A 21 7.47 19.38 12.30
CA LYS A 21 6.36 19.40 13.27
C LYS A 21 4.99 19.20 12.62
N ILE A 22 4.75 19.77 11.43
CA ILE A 22 3.50 19.60 10.69
C ILE A 22 3.37 18.12 10.23
N GLY A 23 4.39 17.56 9.59
CA GLY A 23 4.40 16.16 9.15
C GLY A 23 4.14 15.20 10.31
N SER A 24 4.83 15.39 11.44
CA SER A 24 4.66 14.58 12.65
C SER A 24 3.25 14.71 13.25
N LYS A 25 2.67 15.93 13.28
CA LYS A 25 1.29 16.15 13.73
C LYS A 25 0.27 15.43 12.84
N ILE A 26 0.52 15.36 11.53
CA ILE A 26 -0.33 14.61 10.60
C ILE A 26 -0.21 13.11 10.89
N CYS A 27 1.00 12.57 11.02
CA CYS A 27 1.21 11.15 11.34
C CYS A 27 0.54 10.76 12.66
N LYS A 28 0.62 11.59 13.70
CA LYS A 28 -0.04 11.35 15.00
C LYS A 28 -1.56 11.19 14.89
N LYS A 29 -2.20 11.65 13.82
CA LYS A 29 -3.63 11.42 13.61
C LYS A 29 -4.00 9.94 13.49
N ILE A 30 -3.03 9.05 13.25
CA ILE A 30 -3.25 7.60 13.22
C ILE A 30 -3.93 7.08 14.49
N ASP A 31 -3.70 7.71 15.63
CA ASP A 31 -4.27 7.33 16.93
C ASP A 31 -5.81 7.30 16.91
N ALA A 32 -6.44 8.17 16.12
CA ALA A 32 -7.90 8.22 15.98
C ALA A 32 -8.46 7.22 14.95
N TYR A 33 -7.62 6.67 14.08
CA TYR A 33 -8.04 5.84 12.95
C TYR A 33 -7.67 4.36 13.12
N GLN A 34 -6.57 4.04 13.77
CA GLN A 34 -6.12 2.67 13.94
C GLN A 34 -6.84 1.99 15.11
N ASN A 35 -7.47 0.86 14.84
CA ASN A 35 -8.09 0.02 15.84
C ASN A 35 -7.05 -0.84 16.60
N SER A 36 -7.47 -1.45 17.69
CA SER A 36 -6.61 -2.35 18.50
C SER A 36 -6.12 -3.57 17.73
N ASP A 37 -6.88 -4.05 16.73
CA ASP A 37 -6.51 -5.16 15.85
C ASP A 37 -5.51 -4.77 14.75
N GLY A 38 -5.12 -3.50 14.67
CA GLY A 38 -4.21 -2.97 13.65
C GLY A 38 -4.91 -2.36 12.43
N SER A 39 -6.17 -2.67 12.16
CA SER A 39 -6.90 -2.12 11.01
C SER A 39 -7.02 -0.59 11.09
N ILE A 40 -7.13 0.06 9.92
CA ILE A 40 -7.24 1.52 9.84
C ILE A 40 -8.57 1.89 9.19
N LYS A 41 -9.40 2.63 9.94
CA LYS A 41 -10.71 3.10 9.50
C LYS A 41 -10.61 4.15 8.42
N LEU A 42 -11.58 4.17 7.50
CA LEU A 42 -11.69 5.21 6.48
C LEU A 42 -11.99 6.59 7.11
N HIS A 43 -12.84 6.63 8.13
CA HIS A 43 -13.20 7.82 8.91
C HIS A 43 -13.25 7.49 10.39
N VAL A 44 -13.01 8.47 11.26
CA VAL A 44 -12.95 8.29 12.73
C VAL A 44 -14.20 7.60 13.27
N ASN A 45 -15.39 7.97 12.78
CA ASN A 45 -16.66 7.43 13.23
C ASN A 45 -17.20 6.28 12.36
N SER A 46 -16.37 5.69 11.51
CA SER A 46 -16.77 4.59 10.61
C SER A 46 -16.15 3.27 11.05
N LYS A 47 -16.86 2.18 10.77
CA LYS A 47 -16.29 0.82 10.81
C LYS A 47 -15.71 0.39 9.46
N ILE A 48 -15.96 1.16 8.40
CA ILE A 48 -15.53 0.85 7.05
C ILE A 48 -14.02 1.00 6.96
N ILE A 49 -13.37 0.01 6.34
CA ILE A 49 -11.95 0.04 6.00
C ILE A 49 -11.85 -0.01 4.47
N ASN A 50 -11.01 0.83 3.91
CA ASN A 50 -10.64 0.80 2.51
C ASN A 50 -9.14 0.54 2.40
N LEU A 51 -8.76 -0.55 1.74
CA LEU A 51 -7.37 -1.00 1.66
C LEU A 51 -6.45 0.06 1.05
N HIS A 52 -6.92 0.79 0.03
CA HIS A 52 -6.13 1.83 -0.62
C HIS A 52 -5.80 2.99 0.34
N THR A 53 -6.80 3.48 1.08
CA THR A 53 -6.56 4.54 2.07
C THR A 53 -5.74 4.07 3.25
N LEU A 54 -5.87 2.79 3.64
CA LEU A 54 -5.01 2.16 4.63
C LEU A 54 -3.55 2.15 4.12
N CYS A 55 -3.29 1.68 2.90
CA CYS A 55 -1.94 1.72 2.31
C CYS A 55 -1.38 3.14 2.25
N TYR A 56 -2.19 4.14 1.90
CA TYR A 56 -1.76 5.54 1.94
C TYR A 56 -1.37 6.01 3.35
N ALA A 57 -2.05 5.53 4.39
CA ALA A 57 -1.67 5.85 5.75
C ALA A 57 -0.30 5.24 6.10
N LEU A 58 -0.07 3.99 5.70
CA LEU A 58 1.20 3.29 5.93
C LEU A 58 2.36 3.94 5.17
N GLU A 59 2.16 4.34 3.91
CA GLU A 59 3.17 5.06 3.13
C GLU A 59 3.60 6.36 3.86
N GLY A 60 2.65 7.12 4.40
CA GLY A 60 2.95 8.32 5.19
C GLY A 60 3.68 8.04 6.48
N LEU A 61 3.32 6.97 7.21
CA LEU A 61 4.01 6.56 8.43
C LEU A 61 5.43 6.06 8.16
N LEU A 62 5.62 5.22 7.13
CA LEU A 62 6.95 4.74 6.73
C LEU A 62 7.88 5.89 6.33
N TYR A 63 7.34 6.88 5.59
CA TYR A 63 8.12 8.07 5.27
C TYR A 63 8.43 8.90 6.51
N GLY A 64 7.47 9.01 7.44
CA GLY A 64 7.69 9.64 8.75
C GLY A 64 8.77 8.92 9.57
N PHE A 65 8.76 7.60 9.62
CA PHE A 65 9.82 6.80 10.22
C PHE A 65 11.19 7.08 9.59
N TYR A 66 11.27 7.07 8.26
CA TYR A 66 12.50 7.39 7.52
C TYR A 66 13.11 8.74 7.88
N VAL A 67 12.29 9.74 8.19
CA VAL A 67 12.78 11.10 8.49
C VAL A 67 13.05 11.31 9.97
N THR A 68 12.28 10.67 10.86
CA THR A 68 12.28 10.96 12.29
C THR A 68 12.88 9.85 13.16
N ASN A 69 13.09 8.66 12.61
CA ASN A 69 13.43 7.43 13.35
C ASN A 69 12.45 7.12 14.49
N ASN A 70 11.17 7.56 14.36
CA ASN A 70 10.17 7.31 15.39
C ASN A 70 9.61 5.87 15.25
N GLU A 71 10.04 4.98 16.14
CA GLU A 71 9.66 3.57 16.16
C GLU A 71 8.14 3.34 16.27
N GLU A 72 7.40 4.26 16.85
CA GLU A 72 5.94 4.14 16.91
C GLU A 72 5.32 4.10 15.50
N TYR A 73 5.87 4.83 14.54
CA TYR A 73 5.38 4.80 13.15
C TYR A 73 5.63 3.43 12.50
N HIS A 74 6.79 2.85 12.72
CA HIS A 74 7.12 1.50 12.26
C HIS A 74 6.18 0.45 12.88
N ASN A 75 6.03 0.45 14.21
CA ASN A 75 5.18 -0.47 14.95
C ASN A 75 3.71 -0.38 14.51
N ARG A 76 3.23 0.83 14.20
CA ARG A 76 1.88 1.04 13.63
C ARG A 76 1.73 0.41 12.26
N CYS A 77 2.76 0.49 11.42
CA CYS A 77 2.76 -0.15 10.11
C CYS A 77 2.74 -1.67 10.23
N GLU A 78 3.56 -2.27 11.08
CA GLU A 78 3.57 -3.73 11.28
C GLU A 78 2.21 -4.26 11.72
N ARG A 79 1.57 -3.64 12.72
CA ARG A 79 0.25 -4.05 13.17
C ARG A 79 -0.80 -3.97 12.07
N ALA A 80 -0.77 -2.94 11.24
CA ALA A 80 -1.72 -2.80 10.14
C ALA A 80 -1.44 -3.82 9.02
N VAL A 81 -0.19 -4.12 8.75
CA VAL A 81 0.22 -5.15 7.78
C VAL A 81 -0.20 -6.54 8.28
N ASP A 82 0.04 -6.87 9.55
CA ASP A 82 -0.40 -8.15 10.11
C ASP A 82 -1.92 -8.32 10.01
N TRP A 83 -2.69 -7.25 10.22
CA TRP A 83 -4.13 -7.26 9.95
C TRP A 83 -4.43 -7.53 8.46
N CYS A 84 -3.76 -6.84 7.53
CA CYS A 84 -3.95 -7.04 6.08
C CYS A 84 -3.65 -8.48 5.66
N LEU A 85 -2.59 -9.08 6.17
CA LEU A 85 -2.18 -10.43 5.82
C LEU A 85 -3.22 -11.47 6.25
N ASN A 86 -3.90 -11.25 7.37
CA ASN A 86 -5.01 -12.09 7.83
C ASN A 86 -6.29 -11.94 6.97
N GLN A 87 -6.31 -10.98 6.03
CA GLN A 87 -7.43 -10.76 5.11
C GLN A 87 -7.17 -11.30 3.69
N ILE A 88 -6.01 -11.93 3.45
CA ILE A 88 -5.69 -12.53 2.14
C ILE A 88 -6.57 -13.75 1.95
N ASN A 89 -7.28 -13.81 0.82
CA ASN A 89 -8.11 -14.95 0.43
C ASN A 89 -7.26 -16.10 -0.13
N ASP A 90 -7.86 -17.30 -0.24
CA ASP A 90 -7.20 -18.51 -0.79
C ASP A 90 -6.68 -18.30 -2.22
N ASP A 91 -7.30 -17.42 -3.01
CA ASP A 91 -6.87 -17.06 -4.37
C ASP A 91 -5.74 -16.02 -4.41
N GLY A 92 -5.19 -15.63 -3.27
CA GLY A 92 -4.15 -14.61 -3.13
C GLY A 92 -4.65 -13.16 -3.21
N SER A 93 -5.95 -12.95 -3.41
CA SER A 93 -6.53 -11.60 -3.43
C SER A 93 -6.77 -11.05 -2.04
N ILE A 94 -6.94 -9.73 -1.97
CA ILE A 94 -7.44 -9.05 -0.78
C ILE A 94 -8.55 -8.08 -1.20
N SER A 95 -9.60 -7.97 -0.39
CA SER A 95 -10.71 -7.08 -0.68
C SER A 95 -10.29 -5.61 -0.58
N LEU A 96 -10.82 -4.78 -1.49
CA LEU A 96 -10.65 -3.32 -1.41
C LEU A 96 -11.41 -2.73 -0.22
N TRP A 97 -12.58 -3.31 0.11
CA TRP A 97 -13.49 -2.78 1.11
C TRP A 97 -13.81 -3.83 2.19
N PHE A 98 -13.79 -3.41 3.44
CA PHE A 98 -14.20 -4.21 4.59
C PHE A 98 -15.28 -3.48 5.38
N ASN A 99 -16.18 -4.24 5.97
CA ASN A 99 -17.38 -3.71 6.68
C ASN A 99 -18.23 -2.79 5.79
N SER A 100 -18.33 -3.13 4.51
CA SER A 100 -19.01 -2.36 3.48
C SER A 100 -19.89 -3.27 2.62
N LYS A 101 -20.93 -2.70 1.99
CA LYS A 101 -21.71 -3.39 0.95
C LYS A 101 -20.96 -3.55 -0.38
N TYR A 102 -19.91 -2.78 -0.58
CA TYR A 102 -19.07 -2.89 -1.78
C TYR A 102 -18.10 -4.05 -1.63
N ASN A 103 -17.90 -4.78 -2.71
CA ASN A 103 -16.96 -5.89 -2.74
C ASN A 103 -16.21 -5.90 -4.07
N SER A 104 -14.92 -5.63 -4.01
CA SER A 104 -14.02 -5.67 -5.17
C SER A 104 -12.60 -6.03 -4.74
N LYS A 105 -11.80 -6.54 -5.69
CA LYS A 105 -10.42 -6.96 -5.54
C LYS A 105 -9.61 -6.13 -6.53
N ALA A 106 -9.00 -5.04 -6.07
CA ALA A 106 -8.39 -4.04 -6.94
C ALA A 106 -6.87 -4.19 -7.05
N ALA A 107 -6.32 -3.99 -8.25
CA ALA A 107 -4.90 -4.12 -8.52
C ALA A 107 -4.06 -3.06 -7.76
N TYR A 108 -4.50 -1.81 -7.73
CA TYR A 108 -3.73 -0.70 -7.18
C TYR A 108 -3.45 -0.81 -5.67
N PRO A 109 -4.39 -1.18 -4.78
CA PRO A 109 -4.05 -1.34 -3.35
C PRO A 109 -3.24 -2.60 -3.09
N ILE A 110 -3.41 -3.66 -3.89
CA ILE A 110 -2.56 -4.86 -3.80
C ILE A 110 -1.12 -4.48 -4.15
N SER A 111 -0.92 -3.73 -5.21
CA SER A 111 0.41 -3.23 -5.62
C SER A 111 1.04 -2.32 -4.55
N GLN A 112 0.25 -1.48 -3.89
CA GLN A 112 0.72 -0.67 -2.77
C GLN A 112 1.14 -1.54 -1.58
N LEU A 113 0.33 -2.55 -1.25
CA LEU A 113 0.65 -3.46 -0.14
C LEU A 113 1.94 -4.23 -0.42
N ILE A 114 2.16 -4.73 -1.65
CA ILE A 114 3.41 -5.35 -2.08
C ILE A 114 4.61 -4.43 -1.76
N ARG A 115 4.55 -3.15 -2.13
CA ARG A 115 5.64 -2.20 -1.86
C ARG A 115 5.87 -1.99 -0.37
N ILE A 116 4.80 -1.89 0.42
CA ILE A 116 4.86 -1.71 1.87
C ILE A 116 5.51 -2.92 2.54
N LEU A 117 5.14 -4.14 2.14
CA LEU A 117 5.72 -5.38 2.65
C LEU A 117 7.23 -5.45 2.39
N ILE A 118 7.65 -5.09 1.17
CA ILE A 118 9.07 -5.04 0.81
C ILE A 118 9.82 -4.02 1.67
N LEU A 119 9.27 -2.82 1.86
CA LEU A 119 9.89 -1.80 2.71
C LEU A 119 10.05 -2.25 4.16
N LEU A 120 9.04 -2.91 4.74
CA LEU A 120 9.12 -3.43 6.10
C LEU A 120 10.18 -4.53 6.23
N ASP A 121 10.26 -5.45 5.26
CA ASP A 121 11.34 -6.45 5.24
C ASP A 121 12.73 -5.79 5.21
N LYS A 122 12.88 -4.67 4.47
CA LYS A 122 14.16 -3.95 4.39
C LYS A 122 14.48 -3.17 5.66
N ILE A 123 13.48 -2.59 6.34
CA ILE A 123 13.67 -1.96 7.66
C ILE A 123 14.11 -3.02 8.68
N ASN A 124 13.45 -4.16 8.70
CA ASN A 124 13.67 -5.23 9.68
C ASN A 124 14.90 -6.11 9.34
N ALA A 125 15.59 -5.84 8.22
CA ALA A 125 16.71 -6.63 7.71
C ALA A 125 16.39 -8.14 7.65
N ASN A 126 15.17 -8.49 7.24
CA ASN A 126 14.69 -9.87 7.10
C ASN A 126 13.85 -10.05 5.82
N SER A 127 13.20 -11.20 5.69
CA SER A 127 12.30 -11.52 4.56
C SER A 127 11.00 -12.15 5.06
N LYS A 128 10.51 -11.70 6.20
CA LYS A 128 9.28 -12.19 6.86
C LYS A 128 8.08 -12.11 5.91
N TYR A 129 7.96 -11.04 5.15
CA TYR A 129 6.81 -10.74 4.30
C TYR A 129 6.99 -11.19 2.84
N LYS A 130 8.17 -11.65 2.45
CA LYS A 130 8.47 -12.07 1.07
C LYS A 130 7.52 -13.17 0.54
N PRO A 131 7.13 -14.20 1.32
CA PRO A 131 6.15 -15.21 0.87
C PRO A 131 4.78 -14.58 0.54
N GLN A 132 4.26 -13.71 1.42
CA GLN A 132 2.96 -13.05 1.21
C GLN A 132 3.00 -12.08 0.04
N THR A 133 4.12 -11.39 -0.15
CA THR A 133 4.36 -10.53 -1.32
C THR A 133 4.24 -11.33 -2.62
N LYS A 134 4.79 -12.55 -2.66
CA LYS A 134 4.66 -13.44 -3.82
C LYS A 134 3.21 -13.88 -4.07
N ILE A 135 2.48 -14.22 -3.01
CA ILE A 135 1.06 -14.60 -3.12
C ILE A 135 0.24 -13.45 -3.73
N LEU A 136 0.40 -12.24 -3.23
CA LEU A 136 -0.27 -11.04 -3.76
C LEU A 136 0.14 -10.76 -5.22
N TYR A 137 1.40 -10.99 -5.57
CA TYR A 137 1.89 -10.82 -6.93
C TYR A 137 1.27 -11.83 -7.89
N GLU A 138 1.12 -13.10 -7.49
CA GLU A 138 0.45 -14.11 -8.34
C GLU A 138 -1.00 -13.69 -8.65
N PHE A 139 -1.73 -13.17 -7.65
CA PHE A 139 -3.05 -12.60 -7.92
C PHE A 139 -2.98 -11.38 -8.85
N LEU A 140 -2.03 -10.46 -8.62
CA LEU A 140 -1.88 -9.25 -9.44
C LEU A 140 -1.68 -9.58 -10.92
N LYS A 141 -0.94 -10.64 -11.25
CA LYS A 141 -0.75 -11.13 -12.63
C LYS A 141 -2.08 -11.46 -13.33
N THR A 142 -3.10 -11.90 -12.59
CA THR A 142 -4.42 -12.18 -13.19
C THR A 142 -5.11 -10.93 -13.73
N LEU A 143 -4.70 -9.75 -13.25
CA LEU A 143 -5.19 -8.43 -13.70
C LEU A 143 -4.29 -7.79 -14.77
N HIS A 144 -3.17 -8.43 -15.14
CA HIS A 144 -2.34 -7.98 -16.24
C HIS A 144 -3.09 -8.14 -17.57
N GLY A 145 -3.08 -7.11 -18.39
CA GLY A 145 -3.71 -7.11 -19.72
C GLY A 145 -2.66 -7.42 -20.78
N LEU A 146 -2.88 -8.53 -21.48
CA LEU A 146 -2.16 -8.84 -22.73
C LEU A 146 -3.09 -8.44 -23.89
N ASN A 147 -2.61 -7.61 -24.80
CA ASN A 147 -3.40 -7.08 -25.90
C ASN A 147 -2.56 -6.97 -27.16
N SER A 148 -3.19 -7.17 -28.34
CA SER A 148 -2.54 -6.96 -29.63
C SER A 148 -2.34 -5.47 -29.98
N ASP A 149 -3.09 -4.57 -29.33
CA ASP A 149 -2.88 -3.12 -29.47
C ASP A 149 -1.73 -2.69 -28.54
N PRO A 150 -0.58 -2.25 -29.08
CA PRO A 150 0.59 -1.87 -28.30
C PRO A 150 0.35 -0.64 -27.40
N LYS A 151 -0.73 0.12 -27.60
CA LYS A 151 -1.09 1.26 -26.75
C LYS A 151 -1.67 0.85 -25.40
N ILE A 152 -2.17 -0.36 -25.30
CA ILE A 152 -2.83 -0.89 -24.09
C ILE A 152 -2.23 -2.22 -23.63
N ASP A 153 -1.32 -2.79 -24.40
CA ASP A 153 -0.60 -4.02 -24.00
C ASP A 153 0.28 -3.77 -22.76
N GLY A 154 0.31 -4.74 -21.88
CA GLY A 154 1.06 -4.65 -20.61
C GLY A 154 0.41 -3.79 -19.51
N GLY A 155 -0.73 -3.16 -19.77
CA GLY A 155 -1.49 -2.43 -18.76
C GLY A 155 -2.17 -3.34 -17.75
N PHE A 156 -2.52 -2.79 -16.60
CA PHE A 156 -3.24 -3.53 -15.56
C PHE A 156 -4.72 -3.11 -15.52
N TYR A 157 -5.60 -4.11 -15.55
CA TYR A 157 -7.03 -3.90 -15.30
C TYR A 157 -7.25 -3.50 -13.84
N GLU A 158 -8.23 -2.62 -13.63
CA GLU A 158 -8.43 -1.96 -12.35
C GLU A 158 -8.78 -2.93 -11.22
N GLU A 159 -9.75 -3.84 -11.46
CA GLU A 159 -10.28 -4.70 -10.42
C GLU A 159 -11.11 -5.88 -10.94
N TYR A 160 -11.31 -6.86 -10.07
CA TYR A 160 -12.49 -7.73 -10.11
C TYR A 160 -13.57 -7.14 -9.19
N TYR A 161 -14.81 -7.11 -9.64
CA TYR A 161 -15.97 -6.70 -8.85
C TYR A 161 -16.98 -7.84 -8.72
N LYS A 162 -17.70 -7.87 -7.61
CA LYS A 162 -18.75 -8.88 -7.36
C LYS A 162 -20.00 -8.49 -8.13
N SER A 163 -20.46 -9.37 -9.03
CA SER A 163 -21.74 -9.27 -9.76
C SER A 163 -22.73 -10.32 -9.23
N LEU A 164 -23.96 -10.30 -9.74
CA LEU A 164 -24.96 -11.34 -9.46
C LEU A 164 -24.51 -12.74 -9.93
N PHE A 165 -23.66 -12.80 -10.98
CA PHE A 165 -23.18 -14.04 -11.58
C PHE A 165 -21.72 -14.39 -11.17
N GLY A 166 -21.24 -13.87 -10.03
CA GLY A 166 -19.89 -14.11 -9.55
C GLY A 166 -18.93 -12.94 -9.78
N TRP A 167 -17.63 -13.22 -9.70
CA TRP A 167 -16.59 -12.23 -9.93
C TRP A 167 -16.40 -11.93 -11.41
N LYS A 168 -16.37 -10.64 -11.78
CA LYS A 168 -16.12 -10.16 -13.14
C LYS A 168 -14.96 -9.18 -13.16
N LYS A 169 -14.07 -9.32 -14.15
CA LYS A 169 -13.00 -8.37 -14.39
C LYS A 169 -13.56 -7.08 -14.99
N ARG A 170 -13.24 -5.94 -14.41
CA ARG A 170 -13.54 -4.63 -15.02
C ARG A 170 -12.53 -4.37 -16.14
N MET A 171 -13.02 -4.38 -17.36
CA MET A 171 -12.19 -4.19 -18.57
C MET A 171 -11.82 -2.71 -18.75
N ARG A 172 -11.26 -2.11 -17.71
CA ARG A 172 -10.76 -0.73 -17.70
C ARG A 172 -9.31 -0.73 -17.27
N LEU A 173 -8.44 -0.32 -18.17
CA LEU A 173 -7.05 -0.03 -17.86
C LEU A 173 -6.94 1.42 -17.36
N ASN A 174 -6.12 1.67 -16.39
CA ASN A 174 -5.76 3.04 -16.04
C ASN A 174 -4.25 3.13 -15.74
N SER A 175 -3.65 4.26 -16.11
CA SER A 175 -2.22 4.51 -16.00
C SER A 175 -1.75 4.46 -14.55
N TRP A 176 -2.56 4.95 -13.63
CA TRP A 176 -2.25 4.99 -12.21
C TRP A 176 -2.16 3.57 -11.59
N THR A 177 -3.13 2.69 -11.89
CA THR A 177 -3.06 1.27 -11.49
C THR A 177 -1.82 0.58 -12.05
N THR A 178 -1.55 0.80 -13.36
CA THR A 178 -0.38 0.24 -14.03
C THR A 178 0.92 0.74 -13.43
N MET A 179 1.04 2.03 -13.12
CA MET A 179 2.21 2.60 -12.47
C MET A 179 2.51 1.93 -11.12
N PHE A 180 1.51 1.78 -10.25
CA PHE A 180 1.70 1.10 -8.96
C PHE A 180 2.07 -0.38 -9.12
N ALA A 181 1.43 -1.07 -10.08
CA ALA A 181 1.73 -2.46 -10.38
C ALA A 181 3.19 -2.62 -10.85
N LEU A 182 3.61 -1.85 -11.83
CA LEU A 182 4.97 -1.91 -12.36
C LEU A 182 6.02 -1.59 -11.29
N GLN A 183 5.77 -0.61 -10.42
CA GLN A 183 6.70 -0.31 -9.33
C GLN A 183 6.80 -1.47 -8.33
N GLY A 184 5.65 -2.04 -7.93
CA GLY A 184 5.63 -3.19 -7.00
C GLY A 184 6.31 -4.42 -7.58
N ILE A 185 6.10 -4.70 -8.86
CA ILE A 185 6.74 -5.80 -9.59
C ILE A 185 8.25 -5.57 -9.67
N ASN A 186 8.66 -4.39 -10.13
CA ASN A 186 10.09 -4.06 -10.23
C ASN A 186 10.81 -4.19 -8.87
N TRP A 187 10.17 -3.78 -7.79
CA TRP A 187 10.75 -3.94 -6.45
C TRP A 187 10.82 -5.41 -6.02
N LEU A 188 9.85 -6.23 -6.38
CA LEU A 188 9.87 -7.65 -6.07
C LEU A 188 10.95 -8.40 -6.88
N GLU A 189 11.08 -8.11 -8.16
CA GLU A 189 12.10 -8.69 -9.04
C GLU A 189 13.52 -8.31 -8.62
N ASN A 190 13.69 -7.08 -8.15
CA ASN A 190 14.98 -6.57 -7.66
C ASN A 190 15.09 -6.64 -6.12
N TYR A 191 14.33 -7.51 -5.48
CA TYR A 191 14.19 -7.55 -4.02
C TYR A 191 15.53 -7.56 -3.28
N GLU A 192 16.53 -8.32 -3.73
CA GLU A 192 17.83 -8.43 -3.07
C GLU A 192 18.69 -7.15 -3.18
N HIS A 193 18.43 -6.32 -4.17
CA HIS A 193 19.18 -5.10 -4.46
C HIS A 193 18.52 -3.82 -3.92
N ILE A 194 17.27 -3.90 -3.49
CA ILE A 194 16.55 -2.75 -2.93
C ILE A 194 16.96 -2.56 -1.48
N THR A 195 17.27 -1.30 -1.13
CA THR A 195 17.38 -0.85 0.27
C THR A 195 16.19 0.02 0.64
N PHE A 196 15.90 0.10 1.94
CA PHE A 196 14.82 0.96 2.44
C PHE A 196 15.03 2.43 2.04
N GLU A 197 16.25 2.95 2.23
CA GLU A 197 16.61 4.35 1.94
C GLU A 197 16.45 4.72 0.47
N ASN A 198 16.68 3.77 -0.44
CA ASN A 198 16.52 4.02 -1.86
C ASN A 198 15.08 3.94 -2.30
N ALA A 199 14.33 2.94 -1.83
CA ALA A 199 12.95 2.71 -2.23
C ALA A 199 11.96 3.72 -1.64
N ILE A 200 12.13 4.10 -0.36
CA ILE A 200 11.19 5.01 0.33
C ILE A 200 11.05 6.37 -0.36
N LYS A 201 12.08 6.83 -1.05
CA LYS A 201 12.07 8.09 -1.80
C LYS A 201 11.07 8.11 -2.95
N TYR A 202 10.63 6.94 -3.41
CA TYR A 202 9.73 6.76 -4.56
C TYR A 202 8.34 6.26 -4.16
N ILE A 203 7.98 6.34 -2.88
CA ILE A 203 6.69 5.80 -2.37
C ILE A 203 5.48 6.73 -2.60
N TYR A 204 5.67 7.87 -3.21
CA TYR A 204 4.64 8.88 -3.46
C TYR A 204 3.93 8.73 -4.81
#